data_72e4663902823612ca13d181a28ece5c
#
_entry.id   72e4663902823612ca13d181a28ece5c
#
_cell.length_a   1.000
_cell.length_b   1.000
_cell.length_c   1.000
_cell.angle_alpha   90.00
_cell.angle_beta   90.00
_cell.angle_gamma   90.00
#
_symmetry.space_group_name_H-M   'P 1'
#
loop_
_entity.id
_entity.type
_entity.pdbx_description
1 polymer ?
#
loop_
_entity_poly.entity_id
_entity_poly.type
_entity_poly.pdbx_seq_one_letter_code
_entity_poly.pdbx_strand_id
1 'polypeptide(L)'
;MKILAIGGCGSMGRYAMRAAQNYSAIEEIIIADINQETAETFASSLNRKVSAIQLDVNDGCLLEEAMKGIDIVVNTCGPYFKFGAPILAAAISSGCNYIDICDDWEPTIDMMKLDAKAKSAGVTATIGLGASPGLTNLMALIAIGELDEVTTVYTGWDIGGTSLDENAMQQSENAAMMHGVE
;
A
#
# COMPACT_ATOMS: atom_id res chain seq x y z
N MET A 1 11.08 -0.80 14.26
CA MET A 1 9.98 -0.06 13.60
C MET A 1 8.68 -0.83 13.75
N LYS A 2 7.59 -0.10 13.97
CA LYS A 2 6.22 -0.63 14.01
C LYS A 2 5.47 -0.27 12.73
N ILE A 3 4.81 -1.24 12.13
CA ILE A 3 4.06 -1.09 10.89
C ILE A 3 2.58 -1.30 11.15
N LEU A 4 1.73 -0.40 10.64
CA LEU A 4 0.31 -0.60 10.46
C LEU A 4 0.04 -0.93 8.99
N ALA A 5 -0.41 -2.16 8.71
CA ALA A 5 -0.71 -2.64 7.38
C ALA A 5 -2.22 -2.59 7.13
N ILE A 6 -2.71 -1.51 6.52
CA ILE A 6 -4.12 -1.31 6.19
C ILE A 6 -4.46 -2.09 4.92
N GLY A 7 -5.47 -2.96 4.99
CA GLY A 7 -5.76 -3.94 3.95
C GLY A 7 -4.70 -5.05 3.86
N GLY A 8 -3.90 -5.23 4.94
CA GLY A 8 -2.74 -6.11 4.96
C GLY A 8 -3.05 -7.60 4.77
N CYS A 9 -4.31 -8.03 4.92
CA CYS A 9 -4.74 -9.40 4.62
C CYS A 9 -5.38 -9.55 3.23
N GLY A 10 -5.48 -8.48 2.45
CA GLY A 10 -5.87 -8.51 1.05
C GLY A 10 -4.81 -9.14 0.14
N SER A 11 -5.11 -9.29 -1.17
CA SER A 11 -4.22 -9.97 -2.13
C SER A 11 -2.80 -9.47 -2.07
N MET A 12 -2.58 -8.18 -2.31
CA MET A 12 -1.24 -7.57 -2.32
C MET A 12 -0.65 -7.43 -0.92
N GLY A 13 -1.48 -7.08 0.08
CA GLY A 13 -1.05 -6.95 1.47
C GLY A 13 -0.42 -8.22 2.03
N ARG A 14 -0.96 -9.39 1.70
CA ARG A 14 -0.41 -10.70 2.12
C ARG A 14 1.02 -10.91 1.63
N TYR A 15 1.32 -10.57 0.38
CA TYR A 15 2.68 -10.69 -0.16
C TYR A 15 3.63 -9.72 0.56
N ALA A 16 3.23 -8.47 0.71
CA ALA A 16 4.02 -7.45 1.38
C ALA A 16 4.33 -7.83 2.83
N MET A 17 3.33 -8.29 3.60
CA MET A 17 3.53 -8.63 5.01
C MET A 17 4.28 -9.96 5.21
N ARG A 18 4.14 -10.94 4.31
CA ARG A 18 5.00 -12.13 4.31
C ARG A 18 6.48 -11.79 4.09
N ALA A 19 6.76 -10.80 3.26
CA ALA A 19 8.13 -10.32 3.08
C ALA A 19 8.59 -9.49 4.29
N ALA A 20 7.78 -8.52 4.73
CA ALA A 20 8.11 -7.57 5.79
C ALA A 20 8.46 -8.25 7.12
N GLN A 21 7.78 -9.34 7.49
CA GLN A 21 8.06 -10.06 8.72
C GLN A 21 9.49 -10.61 8.84
N ASN A 22 10.22 -10.73 7.75
CA ASN A 22 11.58 -11.26 7.75
C ASN A 22 12.66 -10.19 7.99
N TYR A 23 12.31 -8.91 7.96
CA TYR A 23 13.27 -7.85 8.23
C TYR A 23 13.47 -7.62 9.72
N SER A 24 14.72 -7.62 10.16
CA SER A 24 15.09 -7.43 11.56
C SER A 24 14.78 -6.03 12.10
N ALA A 25 14.77 -5.02 11.22
CA ALA A 25 14.42 -3.65 11.58
C ALA A 25 12.93 -3.47 11.93
N ILE A 26 12.07 -4.42 11.55
CA ILE A 26 10.64 -4.41 11.86
C ILE A 26 10.42 -5.20 13.15
N GLU A 27 9.93 -4.53 14.17
CA GLU A 27 9.67 -5.09 15.51
C GLU A 27 8.24 -5.62 15.66
N GLU A 28 7.31 -4.92 15.03
CA GLU A 28 5.88 -5.20 15.14
C GLU A 28 5.17 -4.89 13.81
N ILE A 29 4.23 -5.74 13.43
CA ILE A 29 3.32 -5.55 12.30
C ILE A 29 1.89 -5.74 12.80
N ILE A 30 1.04 -4.75 12.57
CA ILE A 30 -0.38 -4.81 12.88
C ILE A 30 -1.14 -4.87 11.56
N ILE A 31 -1.79 -6.00 11.30
CA ILE A 31 -2.69 -6.17 10.15
C ILE A 31 -4.01 -5.52 10.49
N ALA A 32 -4.40 -4.48 9.76
CA ALA A 32 -5.67 -3.80 9.94
C ALA A 32 -6.60 -4.06 8.76
N ASP A 33 -7.78 -4.58 9.01
CA ASP A 33 -8.78 -4.89 7.99
C ASP A 33 -10.19 -4.75 8.56
N ILE A 34 -11.16 -4.49 7.70
CA ILE A 34 -12.57 -4.45 8.09
C ILE A 34 -13.07 -5.86 8.51
N ASN A 35 -12.50 -6.91 7.92
CA ASN A 35 -12.79 -8.30 8.25
C ASN A 35 -11.78 -8.82 9.28
N GLN A 36 -12.19 -8.77 10.56
CA GLN A 36 -11.36 -9.20 11.69
C GLN A 36 -10.92 -10.67 11.57
N GLU A 37 -11.83 -11.57 11.22
CA GLU A 37 -11.55 -13.01 11.15
C GLU A 37 -10.47 -13.32 10.11
N THR A 38 -10.57 -12.68 8.93
CA THR A 38 -9.57 -12.82 7.86
C THR A 38 -8.22 -12.25 8.30
N ALA A 39 -8.20 -11.11 8.97
CA ALA A 39 -6.98 -10.49 9.46
C ALA A 39 -6.29 -11.35 10.54
N GLU A 40 -7.05 -11.86 11.52
CA GLU A 40 -6.55 -12.74 12.58
C GLU A 40 -6.02 -14.07 12.03
N THR A 41 -6.76 -14.68 11.10
CA THR A 41 -6.34 -15.92 10.44
C THR A 41 -5.02 -15.72 9.70
N PHE A 42 -4.90 -14.62 8.96
CA PHE A 42 -3.67 -14.31 8.24
C PHE A 42 -2.51 -13.99 9.20
N ALA A 43 -2.71 -13.14 10.20
CA ALA A 43 -1.70 -12.82 11.19
C ALA A 43 -1.17 -14.06 11.91
N SER A 44 -2.08 -14.99 12.28
CA SER A 44 -1.72 -16.27 12.92
C SER A 44 -0.86 -17.21 12.04
N SER A 45 -0.91 -17.02 10.71
CA SER A 45 -0.07 -17.75 9.76
C SER A 45 1.35 -17.20 9.64
N LEU A 46 1.62 -16.06 10.26
CA LEU A 46 2.89 -15.35 10.23
C LEU A 46 3.66 -15.53 11.55
N ASN A 47 4.80 -14.86 11.70
CA ASN A 47 5.56 -14.95 12.94
C ASN A 47 4.91 -14.15 14.09
N ARG A 48 5.38 -14.40 15.32
CA ARG A 48 4.81 -13.84 16.57
C ARG A 48 4.85 -12.31 16.70
N LYS A 49 5.55 -11.59 15.82
CA LYS A 49 5.57 -10.12 15.82
C LYS A 49 4.42 -9.51 15.00
N VAL A 50 3.57 -10.35 14.43
CA VAL A 50 2.40 -9.93 13.64
C VAL A 50 1.14 -10.16 14.45
N SER A 51 0.33 -9.12 14.56
CA SER A 51 -0.99 -9.12 15.19
C SER A 51 -2.05 -8.60 14.22
N ALA A 52 -3.32 -8.65 14.61
CA ALA A 52 -4.41 -8.16 13.80
C ALA A 52 -5.36 -7.28 14.62
N ILE A 53 -5.96 -6.30 13.96
CA ILE A 53 -7.05 -5.48 14.49
C ILE A 53 -8.16 -5.35 13.46
N GLN A 54 -9.39 -5.19 13.93
CA GLN A 54 -10.48 -4.75 13.08
C GLN A 54 -10.40 -3.23 12.90
N LEU A 55 -10.47 -2.75 11.66
CA LEU A 55 -10.43 -1.34 11.34
C LEU A 55 -11.31 -1.03 10.13
N ASP A 56 -12.33 -0.18 10.33
CA ASP A 56 -13.02 0.48 9.23
C ASP A 56 -12.34 1.82 8.96
N VAL A 57 -11.70 1.95 7.81
CA VAL A 57 -11.00 3.18 7.39
C VAL A 57 -11.93 4.36 7.13
N ASN A 58 -13.26 4.15 7.08
CA ASN A 58 -14.23 5.24 7.03
C ASN A 58 -14.43 5.91 8.41
N ASP A 59 -14.06 5.25 9.51
CA ASP A 59 -14.06 5.85 10.84
C ASP A 59 -12.72 6.55 11.09
N GLY A 60 -12.71 7.86 10.90
CA GLY A 60 -11.49 8.67 11.07
C GLY A 60 -10.93 8.63 12.50
N CYS A 61 -11.77 8.49 13.53
CA CYS A 61 -11.31 8.41 14.90
C CYS A 61 -10.58 7.08 15.16
N LEU A 62 -11.15 5.98 14.70
CA LEU A 62 -10.52 4.66 14.82
C LEU A 62 -9.22 4.58 13.98
N LEU A 63 -9.22 5.21 12.81
CA LEU A 63 -8.05 5.25 11.94
C LEU A 63 -6.88 6.00 12.61
N GLU A 64 -7.13 7.18 13.18
CA GLU A 64 -6.11 7.95 13.91
C GLU A 64 -5.65 7.22 15.20
N GLU A 65 -6.56 6.56 15.91
CA GLU A 65 -6.22 5.76 17.09
C GLU A 65 -5.29 4.61 16.73
N ALA A 66 -5.59 3.89 15.63
CA ALA A 66 -4.77 2.78 15.13
C ALA A 66 -3.35 3.22 14.72
N MET A 67 -3.17 4.49 14.37
CA MET A 67 -1.87 5.05 13.97
C MET A 67 -1.00 5.52 15.14
N LYS A 68 -1.51 5.53 16.37
CA LYS A 68 -0.72 5.97 17.54
C LYS A 68 0.48 5.07 17.79
N GLY A 69 1.66 5.66 17.80
CA GLY A 69 2.91 4.95 18.03
C GLY A 69 3.37 4.05 16.87
N ILE A 70 2.81 4.26 15.68
CA ILE A 70 3.20 3.60 14.43
C ILE A 70 4.27 4.44 13.74
N ASP A 71 5.31 3.79 13.23
CA ASP A 71 6.37 4.45 12.48
C ASP A 71 6.02 4.57 10.99
N ILE A 72 5.37 3.54 10.43
CA ILE A 72 5.03 3.46 9.01
C ILE A 72 3.64 2.85 8.81
N VAL A 73 2.81 3.54 8.03
CA VAL A 73 1.56 3.00 7.48
C VAL A 73 1.85 2.42 6.09
N VAL A 74 1.54 1.14 5.90
CA VAL A 74 1.56 0.47 4.59
C VAL A 74 0.12 0.28 4.15
N ASN A 75 -0.31 1.05 3.16
CA ASN A 75 -1.68 1.03 2.67
C ASN A 75 -1.81 0.17 1.40
N THR A 76 -2.51 -0.95 1.54
CA THR A 76 -2.91 -1.82 0.42
C THR A 76 -4.43 -1.92 0.30
N CYS A 77 -5.15 -0.95 0.89
CA CYS A 77 -6.61 -0.88 0.90
C CYS A 77 -7.10 -0.11 -0.33
N GLY A 78 -7.74 -0.79 -1.25
CA GLY A 78 -8.43 -0.19 -2.39
C GLY A 78 -9.94 -0.04 -2.14
N PRO A 79 -10.67 0.71 -3.00
CA PRO A 79 -10.13 1.46 -4.14
C PRO A 79 -9.46 2.77 -3.71
N TYR A 80 -8.36 3.14 -4.37
CA TYR A 80 -7.56 4.30 -3.99
C TYR A 80 -8.26 5.64 -4.21
N PHE A 81 -9.15 5.75 -5.19
CA PHE A 81 -9.95 6.96 -5.41
C PHE A 81 -10.86 7.30 -4.20
N LYS A 82 -11.15 6.30 -3.35
CA LYS A 82 -11.95 6.50 -2.14
C LYS A 82 -11.09 6.62 -0.89
N PHE A 83 -10.06 5.78 -0.76
CA PHE A 83 -9.34 5.60 0.50
C PHE A 83 -7.92 6.17 0.50
N GLY A 84 -7.28 6.38 -0.67
CA GLY A 84 -5.88 6.81 -0.75
C GLY A 84 -5.61 8.12 0.00
N ALA A 85 -6.21 9.21 -0.45
CA ALA A 85 -5.99 10.53 0.15
C ALA A 85 -6.46 10.64 1.62
N PRO A 86 -7.61 10.10 2.04
CA PRO A 86 -8.01 10.09 3.45
C PRO A 86 -7.02 9.36 4.36
N ILE A 87 -6.55 8.17 3.98
CA ILE A 87 -5.60 7.41 4.80
C ILE A 87 -4.24 8.13 4.87
N LEU A 88 -3.75 8.66 3.74
CA LEU A 88 -2.53 9.47 3.73
C LEU A 88 -2.66 10.71 4.62
N ALA A 89 -3.80 11.40 4.57
CA ALA A 89 -4.03 12.57 5.41
C ALA A 89 -4.01 12.22 6.91
N ALA A 90 -4.61 11.09 7.29
CA ALA A 90 -4.58 10.59 8.66
C ALA A 90 -3.16 10.20 9.10
N ALA A 91 -2.37 9.54 8.22
CA ALA A 91 -0.98 9.21 8.48
C ALA A 91 -0.13 10.46 8.73
N ILE A 92 -0.29 11.50 7.90
CA ILE A 92 0.39 12.78 8.07
C ILE A 92 0.00 13.44 9.41
N SER A 93 -1.29 13.46 9.74
CA SER A 93 -1.77 14.05 11.00
C SER A 93 -1.26 13.31 12.24
N SER A 94 -1.07 12.00 12.12
CA SER A 94 -0.53 11.13 13.18
C SER A 94 1.00 11.09 13.22
N GLY A 95 1.69 11.75 12.28
CA GLY A 95 3.15 11.77 12.20
C GLY A 95 3.77 10.45 11.70
N CYS A 96 2.98 9.60 11.06
CA CYS A 96 3.43 8.31 10.51
C CYS A 96 3.96 8.48 9.08
N ASN A 97 5.08 7.86 8.76
CA ASN A 97 5.49 7.68 7.37
C ASN A 97 4.48 6.82 6.62
N TYR A 98 4.43 6.94 5.30
CA TYR A 98 3.39 6.29 4.51
C TYR A 98 3.96 5.66 3.24
N ILE A 99 3.45 4.48 2.91
CA ILE A 99 3.74 3.77 1.67
C ILE A 99 2.45 3.18 1.14
N ASP A 100 2.22 3.29 -0.17
CA ASP A 100 1.15 2.58 -0.86
C ASP A 100 1.58 2.01 -2.21
N ILE A 101 0.66 1.28 -2.84
CA ILE A 101 0.82 0.67 -4.16
C ILE A 101 -0.21 1.23 -5.16
N CYS A 102 -0.69 2.46 -4.96
CA CYS A 102 -1.67 3.12 -5.82
C CYS A 102 -1.22 3.14 -7.27
N ASP A 103 -2.05 2.64 -8.17
CA ASP A 103 -1.82 2.61 -9.62
C ASP A 103 -2.74 3.55 -10.39
N ASP A 104 -3.69 4.18 -9.70
CA ASP A 104 -4.61 5.16 -10.27
C ASP A 104 -4.00 6.56 -10.34
N TRP A 105 -4.10 7.22 -11.48
CA TRP A 105 -3.49 8.55 -11.67
C TRP A 105 -4.24 9.68 -10.94
N GLU A 106 -5.58 9.65 -10.90
CA GLU A 106 -6.38 10.69 -10.24
C GLU A 106 -6.14 10.74 -8.72
N PRO A 107 -6.26 9.62 -7.96
CA PRO A 107 -5.94 9.62 -6.54
C PRO A 107 -4.48 9.92 -6.26
N THR A 108 -3.54 9.55 -7.15
CA THR A 108 -2.14 9.94 -7.02
C THR A 108 -1.98 11.45 -7.04
N ILE A 109 -2.63 12.16 -7.97
CA ILE A 109 -2.61 13.62 -8.03
C ILE A 109 -3.22 14.24 -6.76
N ASP A 110 -4.32 13.67 -6.26
CA ASP A 110 -4.95 14.16 -5.02
C ASP A 110 -4.05 13.96 -3.80
N MET A 111 -3.40 12.82 -3.69
CA MET A 111 -2.43 12.56 -2.63
C MET A 111 -1.20 13.49 -2.72
N MET A 112 -0.71 13.80 -3.91
CA MET A 112 0.40 14.74 -4.11
C MET A 112 0.09 16.17 -3.62
N LYS A 113 -1.18 16.60 -3.59
CA LYS A 113 -1.59 17.88 -3.00
C LYS A 113 -1.31 17.99 -1.50
N LEU A 114 -1.06 16.85 -0.83
CA LEU A 114 -0.71 16.78 0.59
C LEU A 114 0.79 16.99 0.87
N ASP A 115 1.64 17.15 -0.16
CA ASP A 115 3.10 17.28 -0.04
C ASP A 115 3.54 18.36 0.98
N ALA A 116 2.95 19.55 0.91
CA ALA A 116 3.30 20.63 1.84
C ALA A 116 2.94 20.27 3.30
N LYS A 117 1.83 19.54 3.52
CA LYS A 117 1.43 19.07 4.86
C LYS A 117 2.38 17.99 5.37
N ALA A 118 2.74 17.04 4.51
CA ALA A 118 3.68 15.98 4.86
C ALA A 118 5.05 16.56 5.24
N LYS A 119 5.58 17.48 4.45
CA LYS A 119 6.82 18.20 4.75
C LYS A 119 6.77 18.95 6.09
N SER A 120 5.68 19.66 6.36
CA SER A 120 5.49 20.38 7.62
C SER A 120 5.42 19.45 8.84
N ALA A 121 4.89 18.26 8.66
CA ALA A 121 4.79 17.23 9.71
C ALA A 121 6.07 16.39 9.84
N GLY A 122 7.07 16.54 8.95
CA GLY A 122 8.27 15.72 8.92
C GLY A 122 7.99 14.28 8.46
N VAL A 123 6.90 14.06 7.73
CA VAL A 123 6.45 12.76 7.24
C VAL A 123 6.96 12.52 5.82
N THR A 124 7.51 11.34 5.58
CA THR A 124 7.83 10.84 4.25
C THR A 124 6.70 9.97 3.74
N ALA A 125 6.14 10.31 2.57
CA ALA A 125 5.12 9.53 1.89
C ALA A 125 5.64 9.06 0.53
N THR A 126 5.56 7.76 0.26
CA THR A 126 5.88 7.14 -1.03
C THR A 126 4.62 6.55 -1.62
N ILE A 127 4.18 7.09 -2.76
CA ILE A 127 2.95 6.70 -3.44
C ILE A 127 3.30 5.84 -4.65
N GLY A 128 2.55 4.77 -4.88
CA GLY A 128 2.73 3.93 -6.06
C GLY A 128 4.00 3.07 -6.02
N LEU A 129 4.37 2.53 -4.86
CA LEU A 129 5.56 1.68 -4.69
C LEU A 129 5.22 0.22 -4.97
N GLY A 130 4.80 -0.07 -6.20
CA GLY A 130 4.44 -1.41 -6.67
C GLY A 130 5.34 -1.91 -7.80
N ALA A 131 4.81 -2.81 -8.60
CA ALA A 131 5.48 -3.27 -9.83
C ALA A 131 5.36 -2.21 -10.92
N SER A 132 4.12 -1.73 -11.17
CA SER A 132 3.80 -0.62 -12.06
C SER A 132 2.57 0.12 -11.50
N PRO A 133 2.72 1.37 -11.07
CA PRO A 133 3.97 2.14 -10.93
C PRO A 133 4.93 1.58 -9.87
N GLY A 134 6.15 2.08 -9.85
CA GLY A 134 7.20 1.72 -8.90
C GLY A 134 8.41 1.13 -9.60
N LEU A 135 8.56 -0.20 -9.62
CA LEU A 135 9.74 -0.87 -10.18
C LEU A 135 9.95 -0.54 -11.65
N THR A 136 8.90 -0.55 -12.47
CA THR A 136 8.99 -0.22 -13.90
C THR A 136 9.47 1.21 -14.13
N ASN A 137 9.06 2.16 -13.29
CA ASN A 137 9.50 3.55 -13.37
C ASN A 137 10.99 3.69 -13.06
N LEU A 138 11.48 2.99 -12.01
CA LEU A 138 12.89 3.00 -11.64
C LEU A 138 13.77 2.35 -12.72
N MET A 139 13.32 1.24 -13.29
CA MET A 139 14.00 0.59 -14.42
C MET A 139 14.06 1.51 -15.65
N ALA A 140 12.95 2.20 -15.95
CA ALA A 140 12.92 3.17 -17.05
C ALA A 140 13.91 4.31 -16.82
N LEU A 141 13.98 4.87 -15.60
CA LEU A 141 14.93 5.94 -15.24
C LEU A 141 16.39 5.49 -15.41
N ILE A 142 16.72 4.25 -15.01
CA ILE A 142 18.07 3.70 -15.20
C ILE A 142 18.37 3.59 -16.70
N ALA A 143 17.45 3.03 -17.49
CA ALA A 143 17.65 2.87 -18.94
C ALA A 143 17.79 4.21 -19.68
N ILE A 144 17.01 5.21 -19.30
CA ILE A 144 17.08 6.58 -19.83
C ILE A 144 18.46 7.18 -19.56
N GLY A 145 19.01 6.95 -18.36
CA GLY A 145 20.32 7.49 -17.94
C GLY A 145 21.51 6.96 -18.75
N GLU A 146 21.34 5.84 -19.47
CA GLU A 146 22.37 5.23 -20.33
C GLU A 146 22.32 5.72 -21.79
N LEU A 147 21.41 6.63 -22.14
CA LEU A 147 21.16 7.10 -23.49
C LEU A 147 21.34 8.62 -23.60
N ASP A 148 21.89 9.10 -24.71
CA ASP A 148 22.08 10.55 -24.96
C ASP A 148 20.76 11.26 -25.24
N GLU A 149 19.81 10.58 -25.89
CA GLU A 149 18.49 11.13 -26.24
C GLU A 149 17.42 10.04 -26.19
N VAL A 150 16.28 10.33 -25.58
CA VAL A 150 15.15 9.41 -25.47
C VAL A 150 13.90 10.10 -26.00
N THR A 151 13.32 9.56 -27.06
CA THR A 151 12.08 10.07 -27.67
C THR A 151 10.83 9.39 -27.12
N THR A 152 10.94 8.14 -26.70
CA THR A 152 9.79 7.36 -26.23
C THR A 152 10.24 6.32 -25.20
N VAL A 153 9.41 6.11 -24.20
CA VAL A 153 9.60 5.06 -23.17
C VAL A 153 8.38 4.15 -23.18
N TYR A 154 8.62 2.85 -23.30
CA TYR A 154 7.59 1.83 -23.12
C TYR A 154 7.89 1.02 -21.86
N THR A 155 6.92 0.91 -20.98
CA THR A 155 6.95 -0.01 -19.85
C THR A 155 5.91 -1.09 -20.04
N GLY A 156 6.26 -2.33 -19.76
CA GLY A 156 5.36 -3.46 -19.88
C GLY A 156 5.62 -4.47 -18.79
N TRP A 157 4.60 -5.19 -18.40
CA TRP A 157 4.66 -6.28 -17.43
C TRP A 157 3.61 -7.34 -17.74
N ASP A 158 3.94 -8.59 -17.39
CA ASP A 158 3.05 -9.73 -17.61
C ASP A 158 2.34 -10.10 -16.31
N ILE A 159 1.03 -10.15 -16.37
CA ILE A 159 0.16 -10.57 -15.25
C ILE A 159 -0.21 -12.06 -15.31
N GLY A 160 0.15 -12.76 -16.39
CA GLY A 160 -0.30 -14.13 -16.67
C GLY A 160 0.51 -15.25 -16.01
N GLY A 161 1.60 -14.94 -15.31
CA GLY A 161 2.58 -15.94 -14.86
C GLY A 161 2.48 -16.44 -13.42
N THR A 162 1.57 -15.91 -12.61
CA THR A 162 1.45 -16.30 -11.20
C THR A 162 0.27 -17.25 -10.98
N SER A 163 0.51 -18.38 -10.32
CA SER A 163 -0.56 -19.19 -9.72
C SER A 163 -1.16 -18.39 -8.56
N LEU A 164 -2.07 -17.47 -8.87
CA LEU A 164 -2.89 -16.82 -7.86
C LEU A 164 -3.82 -17.87 -7.27
N ASP A 165 -4.02 -17.88 -5.95
CA ASP A 165 -5.10 -18.65 -5.37
C ASP A 165 -6.46 -18.11 -5.88
N GLU A 166 -7.50 -18.94 -5.86
CA GLU A 166 -8.82 -18.58 -6.40
C GLU A 166 -9.39 -17.29 -5.77
N ASN A 167 -9.08 -17.04 -4.49
CA ASN A 167 -9.52 -15.81 -3.80
C ASN A 167 -8.77 -14.57 -4.31
N ALA A 168 -7.48 -14.68 -4.61
CA ALA A 168 -6.70 -13.59 -5.16
C ALA A 168 -7.13 -13.26 -6.61
N MET A 169 -7.49 -14.28 -7.40
CA MET A 169 -8.07 -14.06 -8.74
C MET A 169 -9.39 -13.32 -8.66
N GLN A 170 -10.32 -13.75 -7.78
CA GLN A 170 -11.61 -13.11 -7.62
C GLN A 170 -11.48 -11.64 -7.15
N GLN A 171 -10.54 -11.35 -6.25
CA GLN A 171 -10.28 -9.98 -5.81
C GLN A 171 -9.68 -9.12 -6.92
N SER A 172 -8.81 -9.69 -7.75
CA SER A 172 -8.23 -9.02 -8.91
C SER A 172 -9.29 -8.70 -9.97
N GLU A 173 -10.19 -9.65 -10.26
CA GLU A 173 -11.32 -9.46 -11.17
C GLU A 173 -12.28 -8.38 -10.65
N ASN A 174 -12.61 -8.40 -9.37
CA ASN A 174 -13.45 -7.38 -8.74
C ASN A 174 -12.81 -5.99 -8.78
N ALA A 175 -11.48 -5.90 -8.56
CA ALA A 175 -10.74 -4.66 -8.69
C ALA A 175 -10.77 -4.14 -10.15
N ALA A 176 -10.50 -4.99 -11.13
CA ALA A 176 -10.56 -4.63 -12.55
C ALA A 176 -11.96 -4.13 -12.97
N MET A 177 -13.04 -4.79 -12.51
CA MET A 177 -14.39 -4.32 -12.74
C MET A 177 -14.69 -2.95 -12.10
N MET A 178 -14.10 -2.65 -10.93
CA MET A 178 -14.26 -1.34 -10.27
C MET A 178 -13.51 -0.21 -11.00
N HIS A 179 -12.42 -0.52 -11.70
CA HIS A 179 -11.63 0.45 -12.47
C HIS A 179 -12.21 0.73 -13.86
N GLY A 180 -13.34 0.11 -14.23
CA GLY A 180 -14.01 0.37 -15.48
C GLY A 180 -13.14 0.11 -16.71
N VAL A 181 -12.40 -0.97 -16.69
CA VAL A 181 -11.67 -1.43 -17.90
C VAL A 181 -12.72 -1.89 -18.90
N GLU A 182 -13.06 -1.01 -19.85
CA GLU A 182 -13.78 -1.34 -21.07
C GLU A 182 -12.86 -2.06 -22.06
#